data_5f65726e6122cebf030bb278c66bb16d
#
_entry.id   5f65726e6122cebf030bb278c66bb16d
#
_cell.length_a   1.000
_cell.length_b   1.000
_cell.length_c   1.000
_cell.angle_alpha   90.00
_cell.angle_beta   90.00
_cell.angle_gamma   90.00
#
_symmetry.space_group_name_H-M   'P 1'
#
loop_
_entity.id
_entity.type
_entity.pdbx_description
1 polymer ?
#
loop_
_entity_poly.entity_id
_entity_poly.type
_entity_poly.pdbx_seq_one_letter_code
_entity_poly.pdbx_strand_id
1 'polypeptide(L)'
;LTVVHAAARKYRVVPDEIPNLLKICTKKLDGLNQIGDGEAMIKEEATAKDIYLNLAKKLSVVRDGAAQKLTQQVTAAMQTLAMEGGRFSVKQVPLEQGNVHGMEKIEFEVSPHQGMNLGPLAKIVSGGELSRISLAIQVVTSKVSVVPTLIFDEIDAGIGGRVAEIVGELLKKLGIERQVMCVTHLAQVASAGNQQWQVAKFGDSDNGGNVLSHVTVLKDEERIEEIARMLGGVKIT
;
A
#
# COMPACT_ATOMS: atom_id res chain seq x y z
N LEU A 1 52.14 13.79 44.29
CA LEU A 1 51.41 15.01 43.82
C LEU A 1 51.91 15.46 42.46
N THR A 2 53.20 15.50 42.14
CA THR A 2 53.78 15.99 40.88
C THR A 2 53.33 15.19 39.65
N VAL A 3 53.19 13.87 39.77
CA VAL A 3 52.76 12.99 38.65
C VAL A 3 51.31 13.20 38.28
N VAL A 4 50.42 13.37 39.26
CA VAL A 4 48.97 13.61 39.01
C VAL A 4 48.75 14.96 38.34
N HIS A 5 49.44 15.99 38.76
CA HIS A 5 49.37 17.31 38.13
C HIS A 5 49.96 17.33 36.71
N ALA A 6 51.01 16.56 36.45
CA ALA A 6 51.57 16.39 35.10
C ALA A 6 50.56 15.67 34.16
N ALA A 7 49.90 14.62 34.64
CA ALA A 7 48.86 13.92 33.91
C ALA A 7 47.64 14.84 33.65
N ALA A 8 47.20 15.59 34.67
CA ALA A 8 46.09 16.52 34.54
C ALA A 8 46.33 17.59 33.43
N ARG A 9 47.56 18.14 33.39
CA ARG A 9 47.96 19.07 32.31
C ARG A 9 47.98 18.41 30.92
N LYS A 10 48.53 17.18 30.84
CA LYS A 10 48.63 16.46 29.59
C LYS A 10 47.24 16.18 28.98
N TYR A 11 46.27 15.79 29.79
CA TYR A 11 44.92 15.44 29.35
C TYR A 11 43.93 16.58 29.49
N ARG A 12 44.35 17.78 29.91
CA ARG A 12 43.52 19.01 30.03
C ARG A 12 42.31 18.81 30.95
N VAL A 13 42.49 18.13 32.07
CA VAL A 13 41.48 17.92 33.10
C VAL A 13 42.00 18.40 34.45
N VAL A 14 41.15 18.61 35.45
CA VAL A 14 41.57 18.88 36.80
C VAL A 14 42.07 17.60 37.47
N PRO A 15 43.03 17.70 38.46
CA PRO A 15 43.62 16.52 39.10
C PRO A 15 42.61 15.51 39.65
N ASP A 16 41.49 15.99 40.21
CA ASP A 16 40.43 15.18 40.80
C ASP A 16 39.61 14.39 39.74
N GLU A 17 39.64 14.78 38.50
CA GLU A 17 38.98 14.09 37.39
C GLU A 17 39.82 12.95 36.76
N ILE A 18 41.11 12.87 37.06
CA ILE A 18 42.02 11.84 36.54
C ILE A 18 41.52 10.42 36.81
N PRO A 19 41.02 10.05 38.01
CA PRO A 19 40.48 8.70 38.23
C PRO A 19 39.27 8.38 37.38
N ASN A 20 38.41 9.36 37.14
CA ASN A 20 37.24 9.18 36.29
C ASN A 20 37.63 9.06 34.79
N LEU A 21 38.57 9.91 34.36
CA LEU A 21 39.11 9.82 32.99
C LEU A 21 39.78 8.45 32.74
N LEU A 22 40.53 7.95 33.73
CA LEU A 22 41.17 6.62 33.66
C LEU A 22 40.11 5.53 33.49
N LYS A 23 39.00 5.54 34.27
CA LYS A 23 37.90 4.59 34.13
C LYS A 23 37.26 4.64 32.73
N ILE A 24 37.05 5.84 32.21
CA ILE A 24 36.48 6.04 30.87
C ILE A 24 37.43 5.49 29.80
N CYS A 25 38.72 5.80 29.90
CA CYS A 25 39.72 5.32 28.93
C CYS A 25 39.90 3.80 29.01
N THR A 26 39.94 3.22 30.22
CA THR A 26 40.02 1.76 30.39
C THR A 26 38.77 1.10 29.76
N LYS A 27 37.57 1.58 30.06
CA LYS A 27 36.36 1.04 29.49
C LYS A 27 36.30 1.15 27.95
N LYS A 28 36.83 2.25 27.38
CA LYS A 28 36.97 2.39 25.92
C LYS A 28 38.01 1.42 25.36
N LEU A 29 39.16 1.24 26.06
CA LEU A 29 40.18 0.31 25.64
C LEU A 29 39.68 -1.14 25.69
N ASP A 30 38.99 -1.51 26.77
CA ASP A 30 38.37 -2.84 26.90
C ASP A 30 37.34 -3.08 25.79
N GLY A 31 36.52 -2.07 25.47
CA GLY A 31 35.61 -2.13 24.36
C GLY A 31 36.32 -2.29 23.00
N LEU A 32 37.43 -1.60 22.79
CA LEU A 32 38.25 -1.75 21.57
C LEU A 32 38.97 -3.10 21.51
N ASN A 33 39.43 -3.62 22.64
CA ASN A 33 40.05 -4.95 22.74
C ASN A 33 39.01 -6.09 22.58
N GLN A 34 37.77 -5.86 23.00
CA GLN A 34 36.64 -6.77 22.75
C GLN A 34 36.15 -6.74 21.26
N ILE A 35 36.43 -5.66 20.55
CA ILE A 35 36.27 -5.60 19.10
C ILE A 35 37.40 -6.39 18.42
N GLY A 36 37.50 -7.63 18.74
CA GLY A 36 38.38 -8.67 18.25
C GLY A 36 39.29 -8.40 17.06
N ASP A 37 40.11 -9.31 16.75
CA ASP A 37 40.98 -9.36 15.58
C ASP A 37 40.26 -8.85 14.32
N GLY A 38 40.69 -7.75 13.72
CA GLY A 38 40.03 -7.16 12.53
C GLY A 38 39.83 -8.20 11.41
N GLU A 39 40.68 -9.22 11.32
CA GLU A 39 40.54 -10.36 10.43
C GLU A 39 39.30 -11.21 10.76
N ALA A 40 38.99 -11.43 12.04
CA ALA A 40 37.80 -12.17 12.46
C ALA A 40 36.50 -11.42 12.05
N MET A 41 36.48 -10.11 12.25
CA MET A 41 35.32 -9.28 11.84
C MET A 41 35.11 -9.24 10.31
N ILE A 42 36.19 -9.13 9.53
CA ILE A 42 36.15 -9.19 8.07
C ILE A 42 35.59 -10.55 7.60
N LYS A 43 36.02 -11.63 8.24
CA LYS A 43 35.54 -12.98 7.94
C LYS A 43 34.04 -13.16 8.32
N GLU A 44 33.63 -12.60 9.43
CA GLU A 44 32.23 -12.64 9.87
C GLU A 44 31.33 -11.82 8.95
N GLU A 45 31.78 -10.61 8.55
CA GLU A 45 31.10 -9.78 7.55
C GLU A 45 30.95 -10.51 6.21
N ALA A 46 32.04 -11.11 5.71
CA ALA A 46 31.99 -11.87 4.46
C ALA A 46 31.02 -13.05 4.54
N THR A 47 31.02 -13.78 5.64
CA THR A 47 30.10 -14.90 5.86
C THR A 47 28.64 -14.41 5.91
N ALA A 48 28.36 -13.33 6.65
CA ALA A 48 27.03 -12.75 6.73
C ALA A 48 26.53 -12.25 5.37
N LYS A 49 27.43 -11.63 4.58
CA LYS A 49 27.14 -11.18 3.21
C LYS A 49 26.81 -12.34 2.29
N ASP A 50 27.53 -13.43 2.36
CA ASP A 50 27.26 -14.62 1.55
C ASP A 50 25.91 -15.26 1.92
N ILE A 51 25.59 -15.35 3.20
CA ILE A 51 24.28 -15.82 3.69
C ILE A 51 23.16 -14.91 3.14
N TYR A 52 23.33 -13.59 3.29
CA TYR A 52 22.38 -12.61 2.79
C TYR A 52 22.15 -12.78 1.27
N LEU A 53 23.20 -12.82 0.46
CA LEU A 53 23.11 -12.95 -0.99
C LEU A 53 22.40 -14.25 -1.41
N ASN A 54 22.69 -15.35 -0.72
CA ASN A 54 22.03 -16.64 -0.98
C ASN A 54 20.52 -16.59 -0.64
N LEU A 55 20.15 -15.95 0.47
CA LEU A 55 18.74 -15.78 0.84
C LEU A 55 18.02 -14.82 -0.10
N ALA A 56 18.64 -13.70 -0.47
CA ALA A 56 18.10 -12.74 -1.41
C ALA A 56 17.84 -13.39 -2.78
N LYS A 57 18.78 -14.19 -3.29
CA LYS A 57 18.63 -14.93 -4.55
C LYS A 57 17.44 -15.91 -4.50
N LYS A 58 17.27 -16.65 -3.41
CA LYS A 58 16.10 -17.53 -3.23
C LYS A 58 14.80 -16.71 -3.21
N LEU A 59 14.79 -15.57 -2.54
CA LEU A 59 13.65 -14.67 -2.49
C LEU A 59 13.29 -14.13 -3.87
N SER A 60 14.28 -13.73 -4.68
CA SER A 60 14.08 -13.26 -6.06
C SER A 60 13.37 -14.31 -6.93
N VAL A 61 13.77 -15.58 -6.85
CA VAL A 61 13.14 -16.68 -7.60
C VAL A 61 11.69 -16.87 -7.20
N VAL A 62 11.39 -16.85 -5.89
CA VAL A 62 10.01 -16.98 -5.39
C VAL A 62 9.15 -15.80 -5.82
N ARG A 63 9.71 -14.59 -5.76
CA ARG A 63 9.05 -13.36 -6.22
C ARG A 63 8.74 -13.38 -7.71
N ASP A 64 9.65 -13.90 -8.53
CA ASP A 64 9.43 -14.00 -9.98
C ASP A 64 8.21 -14.88 -10.29
N GLY A 65 8.12 -16.06 -9.68
CA GLY A 65 6.96 -16.93 -9.83
C GLY A 65 5.64 -16.31 -9.34
N ALA A 66 5.69 -15.56 -8.23
CA ALA A 66 4.53 -14.83 -7.74
C ALA A 66 4.15 -13.65 -8.64
N ALA A 67 5.14 -12.91 -9.14
CA ALA A 67 4.96 -11.80 -10.07
C ALA A 67 4.28 -12.24 -11.37
N GLN A 68 4.70 -13.35 -11.96
CA GLN A 68 4.08 -13.91 -13.17
C GLN A 68 2.61 -14.28 -12.94
N LYS A 69 2.30 -14.96 -11.82
CA LYS A 69 0.93 -15.33 -11.47
C LYS A 69 0.05 -14.09 -11.26
N LEU A 70 0.54 -13.12 -10.50
CA LEU A 70 -0.18 -11.86 -10.24
C LEU A 70 -0.42 -11.09 -11.52
N THR A 71 0.59 -10.97 -12.38
CA THR A 71 0.49 -10.34 -13.70
C THR A 71 -0.63 -10.95 -14.55
N GLN A 72 -0.68 -12.27 -14.65
CA GLN A 72 -1.71 -12.98 -15.43
C GLN A 72 -3.11 -12.78 -14.85
N GLN A 73 -3.27 -12.96 -13.54
CA GLN A 73 -4.57 -12.90 -12.89
C GLN A 73 -5.15 -11.48 -12.88
N VAL A 74 -4.34 -10.47 -12.58
CA VAL A 74 -4.79 -9.06 -12.59
C VAL A 74 -5.09 -8.61 -14.01
N THR A 75 -4.26 -8.97 -15.00
CA THR A 75 -4.53 -8.68 -16.41
C THR A 75 -5.86 -9.28 -16.86
N ALA A 76 -6.14 -10.53 -16.49
CA ALA A 76 -7.43 -11.19 -16.81
C ALA A 76 -8.61 -10.47 -16.13
N ALA A 77 -8.48 -10.08 -14.86
CA ALA A 77 -9.51 -9.33 -14.16
C ALA A 77 -9.78 -7.95 -14.81
N MET A 78 -8.74 -7.24 -15.27
CA MET A 78 -8.89 -5.96 -15.96
C MET A 78 -9.77 -6.05 -17.21
N GLN A 79 -9.73 -7.17 -17.96
CA GLN A 79 -10.55 -7.31 -19.18
C GLN A 79 -12.06 -7.22 -18.88
N THR A 80 -12.49 -7.61 -17.69
CA THR A 80 -13.90 -7.56 -17.27
C THR A 80 -14.32 -6.20 -16.71
N LEU A 81 -13.38 -5.29 -16.50
CA LEU A 81 -13.54 -4.00 -15.83
C LEU A 81 -13.46 -2.80 -16.81
N ALA A 82 -13.88 -2.97 -18.06
CA ALA A 82 -13.78 -1.97 -19.12
C ALA A 82 -12.33 -1.50 -19.40
N MET A 83 -11.38 -2.41 -19.31
CA MET A 83 -9.97 -2.19 -19.66
C MET A 83 -9.52 -3.26 -20.65
N GLU A 84 -10.29 -3.42 -21.76
CA GLU A 84 -10.00 -4.41 -22.79
C GLU A 84 -8.65 -4.12 -23.46
N GLY A 85 -7.85 -5.18 -23.62
CA GLY A 85 -6.48 -5.06 -24.14
C GLY A 85 -5.49 -4.41 -23.17
N GLY A 86 -5.96 -4.02 -21.98
CA GLY A 86 -5.10 -3.52 -20.90
C GLY A 86 -4.20 -4.63 -20.34
N ARG A 87 -3.06 -4.25 -19.78
CA ARG A 87 -2.07 -5.17 -19.21
C ARG A 87 -1.55 -4.64 -17.89
N PHE A 88 -1.36 -5.55 -16.96
CA PHE A 88 -0.69 -5.33 -15.68
C PHE A 88 0.63 -6.10 -15.67
N SER A 89 1.66 -5.57 -15.04
CA SER A 89 2.96 -6.21 -14.90
C SER A 89 3.57 -5.92 -13.53
N VAL A 90 4.19 -6.93 -12.96
CA VAL A 90 5.02 -6.78 -11.75
C VAL A 90 6.47 -6.83 -12.18
N LYS A 91 7.19 -5.73 -12.02
CA LYS A 91 8.58 -5.57 -12.39
C LYS A 91 9.48 -5.67 -11.17
N GLN A 92 10.52 -6.49 -11.28
CA GLN A 92 11.61 -6.57 -10.32
C GLN A 92 12.77 -5.72 -10.84
N VAL A 93 13.03 -4.60 -10.18
CA VAL A 93 14.11 -3.67 -10.55
C VAL A 93 15.31 -3.94 -9.67
N PRO A 94 16.44 -4.40 -10.21
CA PRO A 94 17.64 -4.66 -9.43
C PRO A 94 18.13 -3.40 -8.72
N LEU A 95 18.59 -3.56 -7.48
CA LEU A 95 19.24 -2.52 -6.69
C LEU A 95 20.77 -2.68 -6.81
N GLU A 96 21.49 -1.58 -6.87
CA GLU A 96 22.97 -1.59 -6.82
C GLU A 96 23.47 -2.14 -5.49
N GLN A 97 22.79 -1.82 -4.41
CA GLN A 97 23.04 -2.36 -3.08
C GLN A 97 21.76 -2.94 -2.53
N GLY A 98 21.85 -4.16 -1.97
CA GLY A 98 20.72 -4.80 -1.31
C GLY A 98 20.29 -4.07 -0.05
N ASN A 99 19.07 -4.36 0.40
CA ASN A 99 18.49 -3.84 1.64
C ASN A 99 17.84 -4.97 2.45
N VAL A 100 17.15 -4.64 3.53
CA VAL A 100 16.45 -5.62 4.39
C VAL A 100 15.34 -6.40 3.66
N HIS A 101 14.94 -5.97 2.47
CA HIS A 101 13.92 -6.60 1.65
C HIS A 101 14.50 -7.38 0.46
N GLY A 102 15.82 -7.47 0.32
CA GLY A 102 16.51 -8.20 -0.76
C GLY A 102 17.21 -7.29 -1.76
N MET A 103 17.45 -7.83 -2.97
CA MET A 103 18.25 -7.19 -4.01
C MET A 103 17.41 -6.48 -5.08
N GLU A 104 16.07 -6.48 -4.97
CA GLU A 104 15.18 -5.85 -5.95
C GLU A 104 14.16 -4.93 -5.28
N LYS A 105 13.77 -3.90 -6.01
CA LYS A 105 12.57 -3.11 -5.81
C LYS A 105 11.43 -3.68 -6.65
N ILE A 106 10.27 -3.85 -6.06
CA ILE A 106 9.07 -4.29 -6.79
C ILE A 106 8.30 -3.06 -7.25
N GLU A 107 8.01 -3.00 -8.55
CA GLU A 107 7.21 -1.94 -9.16
C GLU A 107 6.03 -2.55 -9.91
N PHE A 108 4.85 -1.93 -9.77
CA PHE A 108 3.68 -2.25 -10.56
C PHE A 108 3.62 -1.32 -11.76
N GLU A 109 3.56 -1.93 -12.93
CA GLU A 109 3.38 -1.23 -14.19
C GLU A 109 2.03 -1.63 -14.80
N VAL A 110 1.38 -0.71 -15.50
CA VAL A 110 0.09 -0.98 -16.12
C VAL A 110 -0.02 -0.20 -17.43
N SER A 111 -0.74 -0.80 -18.34
CA SER A 111 -1.27 -0.19 -19.55
C SER A 111 -2.78 -0.37 -19.50
N PRO A 112 -3.61 0.67 -19.27
CA PRO A 112 -5.05 0.51 -19.11
C PRO A 112 -5.76 0.00 -20.36
N HIS A 113 -5.26 0.36 -21.55
CA HIS A 113 -5.89 0.05 -22.83
C HIS A 113 -4.89 -0.51 -23.84
N GLN A 114 -5.44 -1.13 -24.88
CA GLN A 114 -4.65 -1.65 -25.99
C GLN A 114 -3.87 -0.52 -26.69
N GLY A 115 -2.62 -0.79 -27.03
CA GLY A 115 -1.75 0.17 -27.74
C GLY A 115 -1.02 1.17 -26.86
N MET A 116 -1.35 1.25 -25.57
CA MET A 116 -0.59 2.05 -24.60
C MET A 116 0.65 1.30 -24.11
N ASN A 117 1.71 2.04 -23.81
CA ASN A 117 2.90 1.48 -23.18
C ASN A 117 2.65 1.20 -21.70
N LEU A 118 3.31 0.17 -21.17
CA LEU A 118 3.37 -0.07 -19.73
C LEU A 118 4.07 1.12 -19.05
N GLY A 119 3.49 1.60 -17.98
CA GLY A 119 4.05 2.66 -17.16
C GLY A 119 3.76 2.42 -15.68
N PRO A 120 4.50 3.09 -14.78
CA PRO A 120 4.29 2.96 -13.34
C PRO A 120 2.84 3.26 -12.96
N LEU A 121 2.24 2.42 -12.11
CA LEU A 121 0.87 2.56 -11.61
C LEU A 121 0.59 3.96 -11.05
N ALA A 122 1.58 4.57 -10.37
CA ALA A 122 1.49 5.91 -9.81
C ALA A 122 1.34 7.05 -10.85
N LYS A 123 1.52 6.77 -12.15
CA LYS A 123 1.39 7.74 -13.25
C LYS A 123 0.08 7.62 -14.02
N ILE A 124 -0.84 6.77 -13.57
CA ILE A 124 -2.19 6.67 -14.17
C ILE A 124 -2.94 7.96 -13.87
N VAL A 125 -3.53 8.54 -14.91
CA VAL A 125 -4.16 9.87 -14.85
C VAL A 125 -5.65 9.79 -14.47
N SER A 126 -6.34 8.65 -14.77
CA SER A 126 -7.76 8.48 -14.50
C SER A 126 -8.02 7.86 -13.14
N GLY A 127 -8.75 8.56 -12.26
CA GLY A 127 -9.16 8.06 -10.95
C GLY A 127 -9.99 6.77 -11.05
N GLY A 128 -10.94 6.71 -11.96
CA GLY A 128 -11.77 5.52 -12.19
C GLY A 128 -10.97 4.31 -12.66
N GLU A 129 -9.99 4.48 -13.56
CA GLU A 129 -9.09 3.39 -13.98
C GLU A 129 -8.26 2.88 -12.80
N LEU A 130 -7.67 3.78 -12.02
CA LEU A 130 -6.88 3.43 -10.85
C LEU A 130 -7.71 2.65 -9.83
N SER A 131 -8.95 3.08 -9.56
CA SER A 131 -9.87 2.41 -8.64
C SER A 131 -10.25 1.00 -9.13
N ARG A 132 -10.49 0.82 -10.43
CA ARG A 132 -10.78 -0.50 -11.02
C ARG A 132 -9.57 -1.42 -11.03
N ILE A 133 -8.36 -0.91 -11.29
CA ILE A 133 -7.12 -1.69 -11.19
C ILE A 133 -6.89 -2.10 -9.73
N SER A 134 -7.11 -1.19 -8.78
CA SER A 134 -7.05 -1.49 -7.35
C SER A 134 -8.04 -2.59 -6.97
N LEU A 135 -9.28 -2.52 -7.46
CA LEU A 135 -10.27 -3.59 -7.28
C LEU A 135 -9.76 -4.92 -7.82
N ALA A 136 -9.24 -4.96 -9.05
CA ALA A 136 -8.69 -6.17 -9.66
C ALA A 136 -7.59 -6.80 -8.79
N ILE A 137 -6.64 -5.98 -8.32
CA ILE A 137 -5.57 -6.43 -7.44
C ILE A 137 -6.14 -6.96 -6.11
N GLN A 138 -7.09 -6.26 -5.48
CA GLN A 138 -7.69 -6.67 -4.21
C GLN A 138 -8.47 -7.98 -4.34
N VAL A 139 -9.20 -8.18 -5.43
CA VAL A 139 -9.92 -9.44 -5.69
C VAL A 139 -8.94 -10.60 -5.85
N VAL A 140 -7.86 -10.42 -6.62
CA VAL A 140 -6.86 -11.46 -6.86
C VAL A 140 -6.08 -11.78 -5.59
N THR A 141 -5.79 -10.78 -4.75
CA THR A 141 -5.01 -10.94 -3.52
C THR A 141 -5.87 -11.12 -2.27
N SER A 142 -7.19 -11.27 -2.40
CA SER A 142 -8.14 -11.30 -1.28
C SER A 142 -7.76 -12.29 -0.17
N LYS A 143 -7.29 -13.48 -0.55
CA LYS A 143 -6.92 -14.54 0.39
C LYS A 143 -5.66 -14.27 1.22
N VAL A 144 -4.80 -13.35 0.79
CA VAL A 144 -3.51 -13.05 1.46
C VAL A 144 -3.45 -11.64 2.02
N SER A 145 -4.40 -10.79 1.67
CA SER A 145 -4.47 -9.41 2.17
C SER A 145 -5.04 -9.40 3.59
N VAL A 146 -4.34 -8.71 4.50
CA VAL A 146 -4.75 -8.54 5.92
C VAL A 146 -5.52 -7.24 6.18
N VAL A 147 -5.79 -6.43 5.15
CA VAL A 147 -6.49 -5.14 5.31
C VAL A 147 -7.97 -5.41 5.60
N PRO A 148 -8.50 -5.00 6.77
CA PRO A 148 -9.87 -5.34 7.19
C PRO A 148 -10.94 -4.48 6.52
N THR A 149 -10.62 -3.26 6.10
CA THR A 149 -11.57 -2.30 5.50
C THR A 149 -11.00 -1.75 4.20
N LEU A 150 -11.81 -1.77 3.15
CA LEU A 150 -11.50 -1.20 1.84
C LEU A 150 -12.51 -0.12 1.51
N ILE A 151 -12.03 1.01 0.99
CA ILE A 151 -12.87 2.12 0.54
C ILE A 151 -12.55 2.36 -0.93
N PHE A 152 -13.57 2.31 -1.78
CA PHE A 152 -13.47 2.59 -3.20
C PHE A 152 -14.24 3.87 -3.54
N ASP A 153 -13.56 4.79 -4.18
CA ASP A 153 -14.13 6.02 -4.73
C ASP A 153 -13.91 6.06 -6.23
N GLU A 154 -14.84 6.68 -6.95
CA GLU A 154 -14.80 6.82 -8.41
C GLU A 154 -14.67 5.50 -9.21
N ILE A 155 -14.96 4.35 -8.61
CA ILE A 155 -14.77 3.04 -9.24
C ILE A 155 -15.68 2.86 -10.47
N ASP A 156 -16.81 3.53 -10.48
CA ASP A 156 -17.84 3.52 -11.51
C ASP A 156 -17.73 4.69 -12.51
N ALA A 157 -16.67 5.51 -12.42
CA ALA A 157 -16.43 6.57 -13.37
C ALA A 157 -16.19 6.03 -14.79
N GLY A 158 -17.00 6.48 -15.75
CA GLY A 158 -16.89 6.11 -17.17
C GLY A 158 -17.33 4.70 -17.53
N ILE A 159 -18.04 4.01 -16.63
CA ILE A 159 -18.65 2.70 -16.89
C ILE A 159 -20.16 2.74 -16.72
N GLY A 160 -20.85 1.70 -17.18
CA GLY A 160 -22.29 1.52 -17.02
C GLY A 160 -22.71 0.12 -17.43
N GLY A 161 -24.02 -0.14 -17.40
CA GLY A 161 -24.59 -1.41 -17.84
C GLY A 161 -23.92 -2.64 -17.20
N ARG A 162 -23.52 -3.58 -18.04
CA ARG A 162 -22.92 -4.86 -17.61
C ARG A 162 -21.63 -4.69 -16.79
N VAL A 163 -20.80 -3.70 -17.12
CA VAL A 163 -19.53 -3.49 -16.38
C VAL A 163 -19.80 -3.04 -14.96
N ALA A 164 -20.78 -2.15 -14.76
CA ALA A 164 -21.19 -1.71 -13.42
C ALA A 164 -21.75 -2.87 -12.57
N GLU A 165 -22.50 -3.79 -13.19
CA GLU A 165 -22.97 -5.01 -12.52
C GLU A 165 -21.80 -5.90 -12.07
N ILE A 166 -20.82 -6.15 -12.94
CA ILE A 166 -19.60 -6.92 -12.61
C ILE A 166 -18.83 -6.25 -11.45
N VAL A 167 -18.68 -4.93 -11.48
CA VAL A 167 -18.05 -4.18 -10.37
C VAL A 167 -18.81 -4.40 -9.06
N GLY A 168 -20.14 -4.29 -9.08
CA GLY A 168 -20.99 -4.53 -7.90
C GLY A 168 -20.83 -5.95 -7.35
N GLU A 169 -20.81 -6.97 -8.20
CA GLU A 169 -20.59 -8.37 -7.82
C GLU A 169 -19.21 -8.60 -7.20
N LEU A 170 -18.15 -7.99 -7.75
CA LEU A 170 -16.81 -8.11 -7.23
C LEU A 170 -16.66 -7.43 -5.85
N LEU A 171 -17.26 -6.24 -5.67
CA LEU A 171 -17.31 -5.56 -4.37
C LEU A 171 -18.07 -6.40 -3.33
N LYS A 172 -19.22 -6.97 -3.72
CA LYS A 172 -20.00 -7.86 -2.84
C LYS A 172 -19.20 -9.09 -2.43
N LYS A 173 -18.46 -9.70 -3.37
CA LYS A 173 -17.58 -10.84 -3.10
C LYS A 173 -16.47 -10.49 -2.11
N LEU A 174 -15.82 -9.34 -2.25
CA LEU A 174 -14.84 -8.85 -1.29
C LEU A 174 -15.48 -8.60 0.08
N GLY A 175 -16.73 -8.13 0.11
CA GLY A 175 -17.48 -7.85 1.33
C GLY A 175 -17.85 -9.08 2.17
N ILE A 176 -17.64 -10.30 1.67
CA ILE A 176 -17.85 -11.55 2.44
C ILE A 176 -16.79 -11.70 3.54
N GLU A 177 -15.55 -11.31 3.26
CA GLU A 177 -14.40 -11.53 4.15
C GLU A 177 -13.96 -10.26 4.88
N ARG A 178 -14.43 -9.07 4.46
CA ARG A 178 -13.99 -7.77 4.99
C ARG A 178 -15.05 -6.70 4.81
N GLN A 179 -14.87 -5.58 5.50
CA GLN A 179 -15.70 -4.41 5.27
C GLN A 179 -15.30 -3.75 3.95
N VAL A 180 -16.30 -3.54 3.07
CA VAL A 180 -16.11 -2.80 1.81
C VAL A 180 -17.08 -1.64 1.77
N MET A 181 -16.56 -0.44 1.55
CA MET A 181 -17.34 0.77 1.33
C MET A 181 -17.07 1.25 -0.09
N CYS A 182 -18.12 1.68 -0.77
CA CYS A 182 -18.02 2.20 -2.14
C CYS A 182 -18.86 3.47 -2.27
N VAL A 183 -18.24 4.53 -2.80
CA VAL A 183 -18.98 5.71 -3.26
C VAL A 183 -19.37 5.47 -4.71
N THR A 184 -20.66 5.51 -5.02
CA THR A 184 -21.20 5.20 -6.36
C THR A 184 -22.38 6.09 -6.72
N HIS A 185 -22.50 6.38 -8.00
CA HIS A 185 -23.67 7.03 -8.58
C HIS A 185 -24.49 6.07 -9.46
N LEU A 186 -24.03 4.81 -9.62
CA LEU A 186 -24.70 3.81 -10.45
C LEU A 186 -25.58 2.87 -9.61
N ALA A 187 -26.84 2.75 -9.99
CA ALA A 187 -27.80 1.86 -9.34
C ALA A 187 -27.37 0.39 -9.36
N GLN A 188 -26.68 -0.06 -10.43
CA GLN A 188 -26.16 -1.43 -10.57
C GLN A 188 -25.13 -1.76 -9.48
N VAL A 189 -24.27 -0.81 -9.14
CA VAL A 189 -23.27 -0.96 -8.07
C VAL A 189 -23.96 -0.89 -6.70
N ALA A 190 -24.82 0.11 -6.48
CA ALA A 190 -25.53 0.33 -5.23
C ALA A 190 -26.42 -0.86 -4.85
N SER A 191 -27.11 -1.48 -5.82
CA SER A 191 -27.99 -2.62 -5.59
C SER A 191 -27.25 -3.87 -5.10
N ALA A 192 -25.98 -4.03 -5.43
CA ALA A 192 -25.15 -5.15 -5.00
C ALA A 192 -24.75 -5.07 -3.51
N GLY A 193 -24.78 -3.87 -2.91
CA GLY A 193 -24.40 -3.66 -1.50
C GLY A 193 -25.36 -4.31 -0.51
N ASN A 194 -24.87 -4.66 0.68
CA ASN A 194 -25.70 -5.15 1.79
C ASN A 194 -26.42 -4.02 2.52
N GLN A 195 -25.80 -2.84 2.55
CA GLN A 195 -26.32 -1.62 3.16
C GLN A 195 -26.12 -0.45 2.19
N GLN A 196 -26.95 0.56 2.31
CA GLN A 196 -26.84 1.77 1.50
C GLN A 196 -26.98 3.01 2.39
N TRP A 197 -26.11 3.98 2.15
CA TRP A 197 -26.15 5.28 2.78
C TRP A 197 -26.35 6.33 1.69
N GLN A 198 -27.26 7.26 1.94
CA GLN A 198 -27.51 8.39 1.08
C GLN A 198 -26.78 9.62 1.60
N VAL A 199 -26.08 10.31 0.73
CA VAL A 199 -25.46 11.60 1.01
C VAL A 199 -26.28 12.69 0.34
N ALA A 200 -26.89 13.58 1.14
CA ALA A 200 -27.64 14.71 0.63
C ALA A 200 -26.99 16.02 1.10
N LYS A 201 -27.04 17.06 0.25
CA LYS A 201 -26.60 18.40 0.58
C LYS A 201 -27.82 19.29 0.81
N PHE A 202 -27.86 19.92 1.96
CA PHE A 202 -28.91 20.89 2.30
C PHE A 202 -28.27 22.28 2.35
N GLY A 203 -28.83 23.23 1.58
CA GLY A 203 -28.49 24.63 1.74
C GLY A 203 -29.23 25.19 2.94
N ASP A 204 -28.50 25.66 3.95
CA ASP A 204 -29.09 26.42 5.07
C ASP A 204 -29.27 27.88 4.62
N SER A 205 -30.45 28.21 4.12
CA SER A 205 -30.80 29.58 3.70
C SER A 205 -30.79 30.58 4.85
N ASP A 206 -30.91 30.09 6.10
CA ASP A 206 -31.03 30.93 7.29
C ASP A 206 -29.68 31.29 7.95
N ASN A 207 -28.58 30.59 7.60
CA ASN A 207 -27.24 30.75 8.18
C ASN A 207 -26.14 31.13 7.17
N GLY A 208 -26.38 32.11 6.34
CA GLY A 208 -25.30 32.67 5.48
C GLY A 208 -24.84 31.80 4.32
N GLY A 209 -25.68 30.85 3.86
CA GLY A 209 -25.39 30.06 2.64
C GLY A 209 -24.46 28.87 2.86
N ASN A 210 -24.21 28.42 4.06
CA ASN A 210 -23.43 27.21 4.33
C ASN A 210 -24.17 25.96 3.83
N VAL A 211 -23.47 25.15 3.02
CA VAL A 211 -23.97 23.85 2.56
C VAL A 211 -23.58 22.79 3.57
N LEU A 212 -24.56 22.16 4.20
CA LEU A 212 -24.35 21.02 5.10
C LEU A 212 -24.59 19.72 4.35
N SER A 213 -23.68 18.75 4.54
CA SER A 213 -23.85 17.39 4.04
C SER A 213 -24.44 16.52 5.15
N HIS A 214 -25.51 15.80 4.83
CA HIS A 214 -26.14 14.84 5.72
C HIS A 214 -26.01 13.43 5.18
N VAL A 215 -25.68 12.47 6.05
CA VAL A 215 -25.55 11.06 5.69
C VAL A 215 -26.64 10.28 6.41
N THR A 216 -27.49 9.60 5.65
CA THR A 216 -28.61 8.81 6.17
C THR A 216 -28.42 7.34 5.79
N VAL A 217 -28.59 6.44 6.76
CA VAL A 217 -28.65 5.00 6.50
C VAL A 217 -30.05 4.67 6.00
N LEU A 218 -30.15 4.09 4.80
CA LEU A 218 -31.42 3.72 4.19
C LEU A 218 -31.89 2.34 4.66
N LYS A 219 -33.17 2.24 5.01
CA LYS A 219 -33.88 0.97 5.24
C LYS A 219 -34.32 0.36 3.93
N ASP A 220 -34.80 -0.88 3.97
CA ASP A 220 -35.09 -1.68 2.76
C ASP A 220 -36.02 -0.95 1.78
N GLU A 221 -37.10 -0.35 2.25
CA GLU A 221 -38.05 0.40 1.39
C GLU A 221 -37.42 1.69 0.85
N GLU A 222 -36.77 2.47 1.69
CA GLU A 222 -36.06 3.70 1.32
C GLU A 222 -34.94 3.41 0.31
N ARG A 223 -34.29 2.25 0.45
CA ARG A 223 -33.25 1.78 -0.46
C ARG A 223 -33.81 1.46 -1.84
N ILE A 224 -34.97 0.82 -1.94
CA ILE A 224 -35.67 0.55 -3.20
C ILE A 224 -35.99 1.86 -3.90
N GLU A 225 -36.52 2.84 -3.20
CA GLU A 225 -36.84 4.17 -3.75
C GLU A 225 -35.59 4.88 -4.26
N GLU A 226 -34.49 4.83 -3.50
CA GLU A 226 -33.25 5.47 -3.91
C GLU A 226 -32.63 4.80 -5.13
N ILE A 227 -32.63 3.46 -5.21
CA ILE A 227 -32.16 2.73 -6.38
C ILE A 227 -33.02 3.06 -7.61
N ALA A 228 -34.34 3.15 -7.45
CA ALA A 228 -35.25 3.56 -8.53
C ALA A 228 -34.96 5.00 -8.98
N ARG A 229 -34.71 5.92 -8.06
CA ARG A 229 -34.30 7.29 -8.36
C ARG A 229 -32.97 7.32 -9.14
N MET A 230 -31.99 6.51 -8.75
CA MET A 230 -30.69 6.39 -9.41
C MET A 230 -30.82 5.83 -10.85
N LEU A 231 -31.84 5.03 -11.12
CA LEU A 231 -32.14 4.52 -12.47
C LEU A 231 -32.82 5.56 -13.38
N GLY A 232 -33.10 6.77 -12.87
CA GLY A 232 -33.71 7.86 -13.66
C GLY A 232 -35.19 8.04 -13.42
N GLY A 233 -35.78 7.40 -12.41
CA GLY A 233 -37.16 7.58 -11.99
C GLY A 233 -37.31 8.71 -10.97
N VAL A 234 -38.29 9.60 -11.19
CA VAL A 234 -38.66 10.64 -10.20
C VAL A 234 -39.62 10.08 -9.14
N LYS A 235 -40.36 9.03 -9.48
CA LYS A 235 -41.28 8.26 -8.60
C LYS A 235 -41.42 6.84 -9.11
N ILE A 236 -41.52 5.88 -8.18
CA ILE A 236 -42.00 4.53 -8.47
C ILE A 236 -43.50 4.65 -8.71
N THR A 237 -43.97 4.31 -9.94
CA THR A 237 -45.36 4.19 -10.29
C THR A 237 -45.83 2.76 -10.09
#